data_47afd3efa6e0ddee73b6c1fa7dfc07e5
#
_entry.id   47afd3efa6e0ddee73b6c1fa7dfc07e5
#
_cell.length_a   1.000
_cell.length_b   1.000
_cell.length_c   1.000
_cell.angle_alpha   90.00
_cell.angle_beta   90.00
_cell.angle_gamma   90.00
#
_symmetry.space_group_name_H-M   'P 1'
#
loop_
_entity.id
_entity.type
_entity.pdbx_description
1 polymer ?
#
loop_
_entity_poly.entity_id
_entity_poly.type
_entity_poly.pdbx_seq_one_letter_code
_entity_poly.pdbx_strand_id
1 'polypeptide(L)'
;TIGSLRRADPERIELLFAEAYQADPLFALKILFYARDIREGLGERRVFRILLQYLAEYHPQAVIANLDLIGVFGRFDDWYCLIGTGVEDEMWSAMKQQLEADLKNFQEGKSVSLLAKWIKTADSKNTETRKLGILTAQKLGYPVYNFKRIVRSLRKYIGVLEVKMSEGKWEEIVYPEVSGRAMMIYRNAFRKHDEKRFNQYLAKALEGKEKIHAETLYPYDLVEKVLYGCQWNQALEAQWRQLPDYVAQETNAIVIADVSGSMRGKPLATSIGLAIY
;
A
#
# COMPACT_ATOMS: atom_id res chain seq x y z
N THR A 1 -10.90 19.25 -3.16
CA THR A 1 -9.60 18.60 -3.00
C THR A 1 -9.68 17.10 -3.24
N ILE A 2 -8.59 16.48 -3.70
CA ILE A 2 -8.60 15.06 -4.12
C ILE A 2 -8.97 14.09 -2.97
N GLY A 3 -8.61 14.40 -1.74
CA GLY A 3 -8.95 13.59 -0.57
C GLY A 3 -10.46 13.52 -0.29
N SER A 4 -11.22 14.57 -0.60
CA SER A 4 -12.68 14.58 -0.44
C SER A 4 -13.38 13.71 -1.49
N LEU A 5 -12.70 13.36 -2.59
CA LEU A 5 -13.23 12.54 -3.67
C LEU A 5 -13.14 11.02 -3.39
N ARG A 6 -12.61 10.61 -2.26
CA ARG A 6 -12.39 9.20 -1.90
C ARG A 6 -13.63 8.31 -2.08
N ARG A 7 -14.83 8.85 -1.82
CA ARG A 7 -16.13 8.16 -1.94
C ARG A 7 -17.04 8.74 -3.01
N ALA A 8 -16.57 9.74 -3.78
CA ALA A 8 -17.35 10.33 -4.84
C ALA A 8 -17.57 9.35 -5.99
N ASP A 9 -18.60 9.62 -6.80
CA ASP A 9 -18.87 8.86 -8.01
C ASP A 9 -17.75 9.06 -9.04
N PRO A 10 -17.42 8.03 -9.84
CA PRO A 10 -16.39 8.11 -10.85
C PRO A 10 -16.53 9.32 -11.78
N GLU A 11 -17.71 9.57 -12.28
CA GLU A 11 -18.03 10.69 -13.17
C GLU A 11 -17.65 12.06 -12.59
N ARG A 12 -17.94 12.26 -11.29
CA ARG A 12 -17.56 13.49 -10.59
C ARG A 12 -16.04 13.61 -10.43
N ILE A 13 -15.36 12.49 -10.16
CA ILE A 13 -13.89 12.46 -10.03
C ILE A 13 -13.26 12.84 -11.37
N GLU A 14 -13.72 12.24 -12.45
CA GLU A 14 -13.24 12.46 -13.82
C GLU A 14 -13.49 13.89 -14.29
N LEU A 15 -14.70 14.43 -14.07
CA LEU A 15 -15.03 15.80 -14.45
C LEU A 15 -14.10 16.82 -13.80
N LEU A 16 -13.93 16.74 -12.48
CA LEU A 16 -13.05 17.69 -11.76
C LEU A 16 -11.57 17.54 -12.15
N PHE A 17 -11.16 16.33 -12.48
CA PHE A 17 -9.80 16.10 -12.98
C PHE A 17 -9.62 16.61 -14.41
N ALA A 18 -10.61 16.44 -15.27
CA ALA A 18 -10.60 16.96 -16.64
C ALA A 18 -10.41 18.49 -16.65
N GLU A 19 -11.15 19.21 -15.81
CA GLU A 19 -10.99 20.67 -15.64
C GLU A 19 -9.57 21.02 -15.18
N ALA A 20 -9.04 20.32 -14.18
CA ALA A 20 -7.69 20.55 -13.69
C ALA A 20 -6.62 20.22 -14.75
N TYR A 21 -6.81 19.13 -15.49
CA TYR A 21 -5.89 18.70 -16.55
C TYR A 21 -5.90 19.68 -17.72
N GLN A 22 -7.06 20.21 -18.10
CA GLN A 22 -7.18 21.24 -19.14
C GLN A 22 -6.47 22.54 -18.73
N ALA A 23 -6.53 22.91 -17.44
CA ALA A 23 -5.89 24.13 -16.93
C ALA A 23 -4.36 23.99 -16.88
N ASP A 24 -3.85 22.88 -16.35
CA ASP A 24 -2.40 22.59 -16.27
C ASP A 24 -2.18 21.06 -16.21
N PRO A 25 -1.88 20.41 -17.35
CA PRO A 25 -1.69 18.96 -17.42
C PRO A 25 -0.58 18.45 -16.48
N LEU A 26 0.55 19.16 -16.41
CA LEU A 26 1.68 18.75 -15.57
C LEU A 26 1.35 18.81 -14.09
N PHE A 27 0.70 19.87 -13.66
CA PHE A 27 0.29 20.03 -12.27
C PHE A 27 -0.80 19.02 -11.89
N ALA A 28 -1.76 18.75 -12.77
CA ALA A 28 -2.77 17.73 -12.57
C ALA A 28 -2.16 16.32 -12.41
N LEU A 29 -1.16 15.97 -13.23
CA LEU A 29 -0.41 14.72 -13.09
C LEU A 29 0.37 14.66 -11.76
N LYS A 30 1.02 15.74 -11.34
CA LYS A 30 1.70 15.79 -10.03
C LYS A 30 0.71 15.56 -8.88
N ILE A 31 -0.47 16.19 -8.94
CA ILE A 31 -1.55 15.97 -7.94
C ILE A 31 -2.02 14.51 -7.96
N LEU A 32 -2.17 13.91 -9.14
CA LEU A 32 -2.57 12.51 -9.27
C LEU A 32 -1.55 11.57 -8.61
N PHE A 33 -0.27 11.73 -8.89
CA PHE A 33 0.78 10.90 -8.30
C PHE A 33 0.94 11.17 -6.81
N TYR A 34 0.85 12.41 -6.34
CA TYR A 34 0.82 12.75 -4.92
C TYR A 34 -0.37 12.10 -4.20
N ALA A 35 -1.55 12.11 -4.84
CA ALA A 35 -2.71 11.42 -4.28
C ALA A 35 -2.45 9.92 -4.09
N ARG A 36 -1.69 9.30 -5.01
CA ARG A 36 -1.39 7.87 -4.94
C ARG A 36 -0.21 7.54 -4.04
N ASP A 37 0.73 8.43 -3.89
CA ASP A 37 1.96 8.18 -3.14
C ASP A 37 1.66 7.59 -1.76
N ILE A 38 2.26 6.41 -1.52
CA ILE A 38 2.06 5.63 -0.29
C ILE A 38 3.05 5.99 0.81
N ARG A 39 4.02 6.86 0.54
CA ARG A 39 5.07 7.28 1.47
C ARG A 39 4.84 8.69 1.98
N GLU A 40 4.75 9.65 1.08
CA GLU A 40 4.69 11.07 1.38
C GLU A 40 3.37 11.73 0.93
N GLY A 41 2.50 10.97 0.26
CA GLY A 41 1.22 11.44 -0.26
C GLY A 41 0.00 10.90 0.50
N LEU A 42 -1.13 10.86 -0.19
CA LEU A 42 -2.43 10.53 0.42
C LEU A 42 -2.76 9.03 0.44
N GLY A 43 -2.02 8.19 -0.29
CA GLY A 43 -2.27 6.75 -0.41
C GLY A 43 -3.61 6.39 -1.06
N GLU A 44 -4.19 7.29 -1.86
CA GLU A 44 -5.51 7.13 -2.49
C GLU A 44 -5.43 6.17 -3.68
N ARG A 45 -5.94 4.96 -3.51
CA ARG A 45 -5.89 3.95 -4.57
C ARG A 45 -7.08 4.00 -5.52
N ARG A 46 -8.30 4.18 -5.00
CA ARG A 46 -9.52 4.16 -5.82
C ARG A 46 -9.53 5.34 -6.79
N VAL A 47 -9.34 6.54 -6.28
CA VAL A 47 -9.31 7.77 -7.09
C VAL A 47 -8.21 7.70 -8.14
N PHE A 48 -7.01 7.28 -7.76
CA PHE A 48 -5.89 7.12 -8.68
C PHE A 48 -6.22 6.17 -9.85
N ARG A 49 -6.81 5.01 -9.58
CA ARG A 49 -7.13 4.02 -10.61
C ARG A 49 -8.22 4.51 -11.57
N ILE A 50 -9.23 5.19 -11.06
CA ILE A 50 -10.27 5.82 -11.90
C ILE A 50 -9.63 6.85 -12.84
N LEU A 51 -8.81 7.74 -12.30
CA LEU A 51 -8.16 8.78 -13.09
C LEU A 51 -7.09 8.23 -14.04
N LEU A 52 -6.43 7.15 -13.68
CA LEU A 52 -5.49 6.47 -14.58
C LEU A 52 -6.20 5.85 -15.78
N GLN A 53 -7.40 5.26 -15.58
CA GLN A 53 -8.26 4.75 -16.66
C GLN A 53 -8.78 5.89 -17.53
N TYR A 54 -9.23 6.98 -16.92
CA TYR A 54 -9.63 8.21 -17.65
C TYR A 54 -8.49 8.73 -18.55
N LEU A 55 -7.28 8.84 -17.99
CA LEU A 55 -6.10 9.26 -18.78
C LEU A 55 -5.76 8.28 -19.90
N ALA A 56 -5.91 6.97 -19.66
CA ALA A 56 -5.67 5.95 -20.68
C ALA A 56 -6.64 6.08 -21.87
N GLU A 57 -7.86 6.55 -21.63
CA GLU A 57 -8.86 6.77 -22.67
C GLU A 57 -8.66 8.09 -23.42
N TYR A 58 -8.47 9.19 -22.70
CA TYR A 58 -8.46 10.53 -23.30
C TYR A 58 -7.07 11.10 -23.54
N HIS A 59 -6.05 10.63 -22.81
CA HIS A 59 -4.66 11.13 -22.87
C HIS A 59 -3.65 9.99 -22.77
N PRO A 60 -3.70 8.96 -23.66
CA PRO A 60 -2.90 7.73 -23.52
C PRO A 60 -1.39 8.00 -23.45
N GLN A 61 -0.88 9.00 -24.15
CA GLN A 61 0.55 9.35 -24.12
C GLN A 61 1.01 9.81 -22.74
N ALA A 62 0.14 10.46 -21.95
CA ALA A 62 0.46 10.84 -20.59
C ALA A 62 0.60 9.61 -19.69
N VAL A 63 -0.18 8.55 -19.90
CA VAL A 63 -0.04 7.30 -19.17
C VAL A 63 1.22 6.57 -19.58
N ILE A 64 1.48 6.41 -20.88
CA ILE A 64 2.65 5.71 -21.42
C ILE A 64 3.94 6.34 -20.90
N ALA A 65 4.05 7.67 -20.94
CA ALA A 65 5.21 8.41 -20.47
C ALA A 65 5.47 8.30 -18.96
N ASN A 66 4.48 7.84 -18.17
CA ASN A 66 4.56 7.76 -16.72
C ASN A 66 4.31 6.35 -16.15
N LEU A 67 4.32 5.31 -17.00
CA LEU A 67 4.06 3.92 -16.55
C LEU A 67 5.02 3.50 -15.44
N ASP A 68 6.31 3.80 -15.56
CA ASP A 68 7.33 3.41 -14.58
C ASP A 68 7.08 4.05 -13.20
N LEU A 69 6.52 5.25 -13.17
CA LEU A 69 6.24 5.98 -11.94
C LEU A 69 5.11 5.34 -11.11
N ILE A 70 4.23 4.56 -11.75
CA ILE A 70 3.12 3.89 -11.06
C ILE A 70 3.64 2.95 -9.96
N GLY A 71 4.69 2.17 -10.27
CA GLY A 71 5.33 1.29 -9.28
C GLY A 71 6.12 2.02 -8.21
N VAL A 72 6.62 3.22 -8.50
CA VAL A 72 7.41 4.06 -7.59
C VAL A 72 6.52 4.74 -6.56
N PHE A 73 5.49 5.46 -6.98
CA PHE A 73 4.60 6.20 -6.10
C PHE A 73 3.49 5.33 -5.50
N GLY A 74 3.04 4.32 -6.23
CA GLY A 74 1.98 3.43 -5.84
C GLY A 74 2.45 2.01 -5.58
N ARG A 75 1.79 1.10 -6.26
CA ARG A 75 2.08 -0.32 -6.21
C ARG A 75 1.98 -0.89 -7.62
N PHE A 76 2.81 -1.86 -7.95
CA PHE A 76 2.77 -2.51 -9.26
C PHE A 76 1.42 -3.16 -9.60
N ASP A 77 0.57 -3.49 -8.63
CA ASP A 77 -0.77 -3.98 -8.91
C ASP A 77 -1.76 -2.88 -9.37
N ASP A 78 -1.36 -1.62 -9.37
CA ASP A 78 -2.14 -0.55 -9.98
C ASP A 78 -2.12 -0.62 -11.51
N TRP A 79 -1.08 -1.19 -12.12
CA TRP A 79 -1.03 -1.45 -13.56
C TRP A 79 -2.23 -2.24 -14.08
N TYR A 80 -2.76 -3.16 -13.30
CA TYR A 80 -3.89 -4.00 -13.71
C TYR A 80 -5.19 -3.23 -14.01
N CYS A 81 -5.33 -1.98 -13.55
CA CYS A 81 -6.49 -1.17 -13.91
C CYS A 81 -6.46 -0.70 -15.38
N LEU A 82 -5.32 -0.84 -16.06
CA LEU A 82 -5.15 -0.50 -17.47
C LEU A 82 -5.54 -1.63 -18.44
N ILE A 83 -5.91 -2.82 -17.92
CA ILE A 83 -6.42 -3.91 -18.75
C ILE A 83 -7.75 -3.47 -19.39
N GLY A 84 -7.87 -3.70 -20.69
CA GLY A 84 -9.03 -3.29 -21.49
C GLY A 84 -9.00 -1.83 -21.94
N THR A 85 -7.93 -1.08 -21.65
CA THR A 85 -7.72 0.28 -22.18
C THR A 85 -6.82 0.29 -23.40
N GLY A 86 -6.77 1.43 -24.09
CA GLY A 86 -5.90 1.63 -25.27
C GLY A 86 -4.38 1.58 -24.98
N VAL A 87 -3.97 1.49 -23.70
CA VAL A 87 -2.56 1.41 -23.27
C VAL A 87 -2.21 0.04 -22.62
N GLU A 88 -3.07 -0.96 -22.82
CA GLU A 88 -2.88 -2.28 -22.23
C GLU A 88 -1.57 -2.93 -22.68
N ASP A 89 -1.24 -2.85 -23.96
CA ASP A 89 -0.06 -3.52 -24.51
C ASP A 89 1.25 -2.85 -24.03
N GLU A 90 1.27 -1.53 -23.91
CA GLU A 90 2.38 -0.79 -23.30
C GLU A 90 2.54 -1.14 -21.82
N MET A 91 1.46 -1.27 -21.10
CA MET A 91 1.48 -1.72 -19.69
C MET A 91 2.07 -3.13 -19.57
N TRP A 92 1.66 -4.09 -20.41
CA TRP A 92 2.25 -5.44 -20.41
C TRP A 92 3.72 -5.43 -20.79
N SER A 93 4.11 -4.58 -21.76
CA SER A 93 5.50 -4.38 -22.14
C SER A 93 6.34 -3.83 -20.98
N ALA A 94 5.87 -2.79 -20.31
CA ALA A 94 6.54 -2.22 -19.14
C ALA A 94 6.67 -3.24 -18.00
N MET A 95 5.60 -4.02 -17.73
CA MET A 95 5.63 -5.09 -16.73
C MET A 95 6.65 -6.18 -17.07
N LYS A 96 6.76 -6.55 -18.35
CA LYS A 96 7.74 -7.53 -18.83
C LYS A 96 9.16 -7.02 -18.66
N GLN A 97 9.43 -5.79 -19.10
CA GLN A 97 10.74 -5.15 -18.97
C GLN A 97 11.19 -5.07 -17.51
N GLN A 98 10.28 -4.68 -16.61
CA GLN A 98 10.59 -4.62 -15.18
C GLN A 98 10.88 -6.02 -14.61
N LEU A 99 10.12 -7.05 -15.00
CA LEU A 99 10.37 -8.42 -14.56
C LEU A 99 11.72 -8.94 -15.06
N GLU A 100 12.08 -8.66 -16.30
CA GLU A 100 13.36 -9.05 -16.89
C GLU A 100 14.54 -8.32 -16.21
N ALA A 101 14.38 -7.04 -15.91
CA ALA A 101 15.35 -6.27 -15.13
C ALA A 101 15.54 -6.84 -13.70
N ASP A 102 14.43 -7.18 -13.04
CA ASP A 102 14.47 -7.82 -11.72
C ASP A 102 15.16 -9.20 -11.76
N LEU A 103 14.92 -9.99 -12.80
CA LEU A 103 15.59 -11.28 -12.99
C LEU A 103 17.08 -11.14 -13.18
N LYS A 104 17.50 -10.17 -13.99
CA LYS A 104 18.92 -9.85 -14.18
C LYS A 104 19.57 -9.41 -12.87
N ASN A 105 18.94 -8.49 -12.16
CA ASN A 105 19.44 -8.00 -10.87
C ASN A 105 19.52 -9.14 -9.84
N PHE A 106 18.53 -10.02 -9.81
CA PHE A 106 18.52 -11.21 -8.95
C PHE A 106 19.72 -12.14 -9.22
N GLN A 107 20.03 -12.39 -10.50
CA GLN A 107 21.18 -13.21 -10.90
C GLN A 107 22.52 -12.57 -10.52
N GLU A 108 22.59 -11.24 -10.55
CA GLU A 108 23.76 -10.46 -10.18
C GLU A 108 23.85 -10.16 -8.66
N GLY A 109 22.91 -10.66 -7.85
CA GLY A 109 22.87 -10.40 -6.40
C GLY A 109 22.52 -8.95 -6.04
N LYS A 110 21.96 -8.17 -6.98
CA LYS A 110 21.56 -6.78 -6.80
C LYS A 110 20.11 -6.67 -6.28
N SER A 111 19.76 -5.50 -5.78
CA SER A 111 18.39 -5.22 -5.35
C SER A 111 17.41 -5.33 -6.52
N VAL A 112 16.22 -5.88 -6.23
CA VAL A 112 15.11 -6.03 -7.18
C VAL A 112 13.94 -5.16 -6.75
N SER A 113 13.05 -4.85 -7.69
CA SER A 113 11.86 -4.08 -7.40
C SER A 113 10.82 -4.88 -6.56
N LEU A 114 9.76 -4.20 -6.14
CA LEU A 114 8.63 -4.85 -5.47
C LEU A 114 7.62 -5.46 -6.45
N LEU A 115 7.91 -5.54 -7.76
CA LEU A 115 7.00 -6.12 -8.74
C LEU A 115 6.57 -7.53 -8.33
N ALA A 116 7.51 -8.39 -7.97
CA ALA A 116 7.21 -9.77 -7.59
C ALA A 116 6.25 -9.88 -6.39
N LYS A 117 6.27 -8.92 -5.46
CA LYS A 117 5.32 -8.85 -4.33
C LYS A 117 3.88 -8.63 -4.81
N TRP A 118 3.67 -7.81 -5.83
CA TRP A 118 2.36 -7.33 -6.24
C TRP A 118 1.80 -7.99 -7.49
N ILE A 119 2.66 -8.58 -8.35
CA ILE A 119 2.24 -9.29 -9.55
C ILE A 119 1.35 -10.50 -9.21
N LYS A 120 0.31 -10.72 -10.01
CA LYS A 120 -0.63 -11.81 -9.76
C LYS A 120 -0.08 -13.13 -10.31
N THR A 121 -0.35 -14.22 -9.59
CA THR A 121 0.09 -15.58 -9.96
C THR A 121 -1.06 -16.56 -9.88
N ALA A 122 -0.95 -17.66 -10.62
CA ALA A 122 -2.01 -18.67 -10.78
C ALA A 122 -2.25 -19.55 -9.54
N ASP A 123 -1.46 -19.38 -8.47
CA ASP A 123 -1.59 -20.13 -7.21
C ASP A 123 -2.47 -19.45 -6.16
N SER A 124 -3.10 -18.32 -6.51
CA SER A 124 -4.03 -17.64 -5.61
C SER A 124 -5.27 -18.49 -5.31
N LYS A 125 -5.72 -18.51 -4.07
CA LYS A 125 -7.00 -19.09 -3.65
C LYS A 125 -8.20 -18.35 -4.23
N ASN A 126 -8.08 -17.04 -4.41
CA ASN A 126 -9.11 -16.22 -5.03
C ASN A 126 -9.16 -16.48 -6.54
N THR A 127 -10.33 -16.81 -7.05
CA THR A 127 -10.54 -17.22 -8.45
C THR A 127 -10.18 -16.10 -9.44
N GLU A 128 -10.60 -14.86 -9.17
CA GLU A 128 -10.31 -13.72 -10.06
C GLU A 128 -8.83 -13.38 -10.08
N THR A 129 -8.18 -13.39 -8.91
CA THR A 129 -6.73 -13.22 -8.84
C THR A 129 -5.97 -14.33 -9.57
N ARG A 130 -6.48 -15.57 -9.52
CA ARG A 130 -5.88 -16.71 -10.23
C ARG A 130 -6.01 -16.57 -11.73
N LYS A 131 -7.19 -16.21 -12.25
CA LYS A 131 -7.40 -15.93 -13.67
C LYS A 131 -6.46 -14.84 -14.17
N LEU A 132 -6.37 -13.74 -13.40
CA LEU A 132 -5.48 -12.64 -13.70
C LEU A 132 -4.00 -13.06 -13.68
N GLY A 133 -3.62 -13.97 -12.78
CA GLY A 133 -2.27 -14.53 -12.73
C GLY A 133 -1.93 -15.42 -13.94
N ILE A 134 -2.91 -16.18 -14.47
CA ILE A 134 -2.75 -16.96 -15.71
C ILE A 134 -2.59 -16.01 -16.90
N LEU A 135 -3.46 -15.00 -17.00
CA LEU A 135 -3.38 -13.96 -18.05
C LEU A 135 -2.02 -13.25 -18.01
N THR A 136 -1.56 -12.89 -16.82
CA THR A 136 -0.24 -12.24 -16.64
C THR A 136 0.88 -13.11 -17.19
N ALA A 137 0.92 -14.40 -16.85
CA ALA A 137 1.94 -15.30 -17.36
C ALA A 137 1.90 -15.38 -18.90
N GLN A 138 0.72 -15.49 -19.49
CA GLN A 138 0.50 -15.54 -20.95
C GLN A 138 0.97 -14.25 -21.63
N LYS A 139 0.53 -13.10 -21.15
CA LYS A 139 0.88 -11.77 -21.72
C LYS A 139 2.38 -11.49 -21.62
N LEU A 140 3.04 -11.94 -20.56
CA LEU A 140 4.49 -11.82 -20.40
C LEU A 140 5.29 -12.88 -21.19
N GLY A 141 4.62 -13.86 -21.81
CA GLY A 141 5.25 -14.89 -22.63
C GLY A 141 5.89 -16.03 -21.85
N TYR A 142 5.42 -16.30 -20.62
CA TYR A 142 5.94 -17.39 -19.79
C TYR A 142 4.93 -18.54 -19.67
N PRO A 143 5.38 -19.80 -19.72
CA PRO A 143 4.57 -20.90 -19.22
C PRO A 143 4.17 -20.68 -17.76
N VAL A 144 2.91 -20.91 -17.40
CA VAL A 144 2.35 -20.62 -16.07
C VAL A 144 3.19 -21.22 -14.95
N TYR A 145 3.68 -22.45 -15.12
CA TYR A 145 4.53 -23.11 -14.14
C TYR A 145 5.86 -22.38 -13.92
N ASN A 146 6.54 -22.00 -15.01
CA ASN A 146 7.82 -21.28 -14.93
C ASN A 146 7.62 -19.89 -14.33
N PHE A 147 6.57 -19.19 -14.73
CA PHE A 147 6.23 -17.88 -14.16
C PHE A 147 6.06 -17.94 -12.64
N LYS A 148 5.32 -18.93 -12.13
CA LYS A 148 5.17 -19.15 -10.69
C LYS A 148 6.50 -19.37 -9.97
N ARG A 149 7.40 -20.16 -10.56
CA ARG A 149 8.74 -20.39 -9.98
C ARG A 149 9.55 -19.11 -9.91
N ILE A 150 9.58 -18.34 -11.00
CA ILE A 150 10.26 -17.07 -11.09
C ILE A 150 9.77 -16.12 -10.00
N VAL A 151 8.46 -15.88 -9.95
CA VAL A 151 7.88 -14.94 -8.98
C VAL A 151 8.11 -15.42 -7.54
N ARG A 152 8.03 -16.72 -7.26
CA ARG A 152 8.33 -17.28 -5.94
C ARG A 152 9.78 -17.04 -5.54
N SER A 153 10.75 -17.24 -6.46
CA SER A 153 12.17 -16.99 -6.18
C SER A 153 12.44 -15.52 -5.88
N LEU A 154 11.87 -14.62 -6.65
CA LEU A 154 11.99 -13.17 -6.41
C LEU A 154 11.33 -12.76 -5.09
N ARG A 155 10.12 -13.28 -4.76
CA ARG A 155 9.46 -13.03 -3.47
C ARG A 155 10.29 -13.48 -2.28
N LYS A 156 10.95 -14.64 -2.40
CA LYS A 156 11.87 -15.13 -1.37
C LYS A 156 13.09 -14.22 -1.24
N TYR A 157 13.65 -13.79 -2.37
CA TYR A 157 14.80 -12.89 -2.40
C TYR A 157 14.50 -11.52 -1.77
N ILE A 158 13.33 -10.94 -2.06
CA ILE A 158 12.86 -9.69 -1.45
C ILE A 158 12.60 -9.86 0.07
N GLY A 159 12.48 -11.09 0.56
CA GLY A 159 12.15 -11.36 1.96
C GLY A 159 10.69 -11.01 2.33
N VAL A 160 9.75 -11.24 1.39
CA VAL A 160 8.33 -10.94 1.62
C VAL A 160 7.83 -11.63 2.88
N LEU A 161 7.33 -10.85 3.84
CA LEU A 161 6.89 -11.29 5.17
C LEU A 161 5.90 -12.46 5.10
N GLU A 162 4.92 -12.37 4.20
CA GLU A 162 3.87 -13.37 4.01
C GLU A 162 4.44 -14.73 3.52
N VAL A 163 5.57 -14.72 2.82
CA VAL A 163 6.27 -15.95 2.40
C VAL A 163 6.89 -16.63 3.63
N LYS A 164 7.62 -15.88 4.45
CA LYS A 164 8.21 -16.40 5.71
C LYS A 164 7.12 -17.00 6.62
N MET A 165 6.00 -16.27 6.78
CA MET A 165 4.87 -16.73 7.58
C MET A 165 4.25 -18.02 7.01
N SER A 166 4.07 -18.12 5.68
CA SER A 166 3.49 -19.30 5.05
C SER A 166 4.40 -20.52 5.05
N GLU A 167 5.72 -20.32 5.10
CA GLU A 167 6.73 -21.37 5.22
C GLU A 167 6.99 -21.76 6.70
N GLY A 168 6.33 -21.10 7.66
CA GLY A 168 6.52 -21.37 9.08
C GLY A 168 7.85 -20.84 9.66
N LYS A 169 8.56 -19.98 8.92
CA LYS A 169 9.88 -19.44 9.28
C LYS A 169 9.75 -18.18 10.13
N TRP A 170 9.09 -18.32 11.26
CA TRP A 170 8.82 -17.19 12.16
C TRP A 170 10.10 -16.59 12.74
N GLU A 171 11.12 -17.41 12.99
CA GLU A 171 12.43 -17.02 13.49
C GLU A 171 13.23 -16.13 12.53
N GLU A 172 12.93 -16.20 11.21
CA GLU A 172 13.58 -15.36 10.20
C GLU A 172 12.93 -13.96 10.10
N ILE A 173 11.83 -13.70 10.83
CA ILE A 173 11.17 -12.39 10.82
C ILE A 173 11.98 -11.40 11.64
N VAL A 174 12.37 -10.29 10.99
CA VAL A 174 13.04 -9.16 11.64
C VAL A 174 11.98 -8.12 11.95
N TYR A 175 11.47 -8.10 13.19
CA TYR A 175 10.34 -7.25 13.59
C TYR A 175 10.56 -5.75 13.36
N PRO A 176 11.76 -5.18 13.58
CA PRO A 176 12.04 -3.78 13.26
C PRO A 176 11.88 -3.40 11.78
N GLU A 177 11.92 -4.37 10.85
CA GLU A 177 11.73 -4.13 9.41
C GLU A 177 10.26 -4.30 8.97
N VAL A 178 9.39 -4.78 9.86
CA VAL A 178 7.97 -4.97 9.55
C VAL A 178 7.26 -3.63 9.48
N SER A 179 6.66 -3.31 8.32
CA SER A 179 5.91 -2.06 8.17
C SER A 179 4.78 -1.93 9.18
N GLY A 180 4.48 -0.71 9.62
CA GLY A 180 3.46 -0.44 10.65
C GLY A 180 2.10 -1.06 10.34
N ARG A 181 1.66 -1.01 9.08
CA ARG A 181 0.39 -1.62 8.66
C ARG A 181 0.43 -3.15 8.70
N ALA A 182 1.54 -3.78 8.30
CA ALA A 182 1.71 -5.24 8.41
C ALA A 182 1.77 -5.68 9.88
N MET A 183 2.49 -4.92 10.72
CA MET A 183 2.51 -5.13 12.17
C MET A 183 1.10 -5.12 12.77
N MET A 184 0.29 -4.14 12.41
CA MET A 184 -1.08 -4.01 12.87
C MET A 184 -1.99 -5.16 12.39
N ILE A 185 -1.79 -5.67 11.16
CA ILE A 185 -2.58 -6.77 10.59
C ILE A 185 -2.18 -8.12 11.20
N TYR A 186 -0.87 -8.39 11.28
CA TYR A 186 -0.35 -9.73 11.62
C TYR A 186 0.02 -9.93 13.08
N ARG A 187 -0.16 -8.94 13.97
CA ARG A 187 0.19 -9.03 15.40
C ARG A 187 -0.34 -10.28 16.10
N ASN A 188 -1.56 -10.69 15.78
CA ASN A 188 -2.16 -11.90 16.39
C ASN A 188 -1.47 -13.17 15.90
N ALA A 189 -1.02 -13.21 14.64
CA ALA A 189 -0.23 -14.31 14.10
C ALA A 189 1.16 -14.36 14.75
N PHE A 190 1.81 -13.21 14.92
CA PHE A 190 3.09 -13.12 15.63
C PHE A 190 2.98 -13.61 17.08
N ARG A 191 1.95 -13.19 17.82
CA ARG A 191 1.69 -13.68 19.18
C ARG A 191 1.45 -15.19 19.22
N LYS A 192 0.72 -15.72 18.24
CA LYS A 192 0.39 -17.15 18.18
C LYS A 192 1.60 -18.03 17.87
N HIS A 193 2.49 -17.60 17.01
CA HIS A 193 3.54 -18.44 16.43
C HIS A 193 4.95 -18.09 16.87
N ASP A 194 5.17 -16.88 17.42
CA ASP A 194 6.50 -16.40 17.90
C ASP A 194 6.34 -15.47 19.12
N GLU A 195 5.54 -15.87 20.07
CA GLU A 195 5.14 -15.05 21.21
C GLU A 195 6.32 -14.48 21.98
N LYS A 196 7.31 -15.30 22.30
CA LYS A 196 8.46 -14.90 23.13
C LYS A 196 9.28 -13.78 22.47
N ARG A 197 9.69 -13.96 21.21
CA ARG A 197 10.47 -12.96 20.47
C ARG A 197 9.65 -11.70 20.20
N PHE A 198 8.38 -11.87 19.84
CA PHE A 198 7.49 -10.76 19.60
C PHE A 198 7.28 -9.89 20.84
N ASN A 199 7.02 -10.48 22.00
CA ASN A 199 6.86 -9.75 23.27
C ASN A 199 8.17 -9.07 23.69
N GLN A 200 9.33 -9.71 23.51
CA GLN A 200 10.63 -9.08 23.77
C GLN A 200 10.87 -7.87 22.87
N TYR A 201 10.53 -7.97 21.59
CA TYR A 201 10.60 -6.85 20.66
C TYR A 201 9.70 -5.70 21.09
N LEU A 202 8.42 -5.98 21.43
CA LEU A 202 7.49 -4.95 21.88
C LEU A 202 7.96 -4.24 23.16
N ALA A 203 8.53 -4.98 24.12
CA ALA A 203 9.09 -4.37 25.31
C ALA A 203 10.23 -3.40 24.98
N LYS A 204 11.15 -3.78 24.11
CA LYS A 204 12.24 -2.91 23.64
C LYS A 204 11.72 -1.70 22.84
N ALA A 205 10.68 -1.89 22.04
CA ALA A 205 10.05 -0.80 21.28
C ALA A 205 9.39 0.23 22.21
N LEU A 206 8.74 -0.23 23.29
CA LEU A 206 8.17 0.66 24.33
C LEU A 206 9.24 1.43 25.10
N GLU A 207 10.41 0.84 25.29
CA GLU A 207 11.58 1.49 25.91
C GLU A 207 12.33 2.42 24.94
N GLY A 208 11.92 2.51 23.67
CA GLY A 208 12.62 3.27 22.63
C GLY A 208 13.92 2.68 22.13
N LYS A 209 14.24 1.43 22.50
CA LYS A 209 15.47 0.72 22.10
C LYS A 209 15.39 0.06 20.72
N GLU A 210 14.17 -0.22 20.26
CA GLU A 210 13.88 -0.81 18.96
C GLU A 210 12.85 0.04 18.24
N LYS A 211 13.00 0.17 16.92
CA LYS A 211 12.04 0.92 16.10
C LYS A 211 10.79 0.07 15.84
N ILE A 212 9.61 0.66 15.98
CA ILE A 212 8.35 0.15 15.45
C ILE A 212 7.81 1.16 14.44
N HIS A 213 7.53 0.70 13.22
CA HIS A 213 7.07 1.61 12.18
C HIS A 213 5.65 2.10 12.43
N ALA A 214 5.48 3.41 12.48
CA ALA A 214 4.18 4.08 12.59
C ALA A 214 4.04 5.26 11.59
N GLU A 215 5.07 5.57 10.83
CA GLU A 215 5.15 6.75 9.95
C GLU A 215 4.03 6.78 8.88
N THR A 216 3.48 5.61 8.51
CA THR A 216 2.38 5.47 7.55
C THR A 216 1.03 5.24 8.22
N LEU A 217 0.97 5.34 9.54
CA LEU A 217 -0.25 5.22 10.34
C LEU A 217 -0.72 6.60 10.79
N TYR A 218 -2.02 6.72 10.91
CA TYR A 218 -2.65 7.90 11.52
C TYR A 218 -3.28 7.52 12.87
N PRO A 219 -3.48 8.47 13.79
CA PRO A 219 -4.14 8.20 15.07
C PRO A 219 -5.44 7.42 14.92
N TYR A 220 -6.26 7.75 13.92
CA TYR A 220 -7.52 7.05 13.66
C TYR A 220 -7.35 5.57 13.26
N ASP A 221 -6.24 5.17 12.63
CA ASP A 221 -6.01 3.77 12.26
C ASP A 221 -5.90 2.88 13.50
N LEU A 222 -5.33 3.40 14.58
CA LEU A 222 -5.17 2.70 15.86
C LEU A 222 -6.47 2.74 16.68
N VAL A 223 -7.12 3.90 16.76
CA VAL A 223 -8.40 4.08 17.46
C VAL A 223 -9.49 3.22 16.81
N GLU A 224 -9.55 3.15 15.49
CA GLU A 224 -10.51 2.33 14.75
C GLU A 224 -10.43 0.85 15.16
N LYS A 225 -9.22 0.32 15.43
CA LYS A 225 -9.07 -1.06 15.91
C LYS A 225 -9.74 -1.29 17.25
N VAL A 226 -9.67 -0.33 18.15
CA VAL A 226 -10.28 -0.42 19.49
C VAL A 226 -11.79 -0.26 19.39
N LEU A 227 -12.27 0.68 18.59
CA LEU A 227 -13.70 0.89 18.37
C LEU A 227 -14.41 -0.34 17.79
N TYR A 228 -13.68 -1.15 16.98
CA TYR A 228 -14.22 -2.39 16.40
C TYR A 228 -13.82 -3.67 17.16
N GLY A 229 -13.60 -3.56 18.47
CA GLY A 229 -13.50 -4.69 19.39
C GLY A 229 -12.11 -5.24 19.65
N CYS A 230 -11.05 -4.58 19.21
CA CYS A 230 -9.70 -4.91 19.63
C CYS A 230 -9.41 -4.25 20.99
N GLN A 231 -8.98 -5.03 21.97
CA GLN A 231 -8.44 -4.45 23.20
C GLN A 231 -7.13 -3.71 22.92
N TRP A 232 -6.93 -2.56 23.61
CA TRP A 232 -5.64 -1.86 23.59
C TRP A 232 -4.55 -2.78 24.14
N ASN A 233 -3.41 -2.82 23.46
CA ASN A 233 -2.33 -3.74 23.81
C ASN A 233 -0.95 -3.10 23.51
N GLN A 234 0.11 -3.76 23.97
CA GLN A 234 1.49 -3.27 23.85
C GLN A 234 1.91 -2.91 22.41
N ALA A 235 1.41 -3.65 21.41
CA ALA A 235 1.75 -3.33 20.01
C ALA A 235 1.08 -2.04 19.54
N LEU A 236 -0.19 -1.82 19.90
CA LEU A 236 -0.89 -0.57 19.61
C LEU A 236 -0.30 0.61 20.39
N GLU A 237 0.07 0.37 21.67
CA GLU A 237 0.74 1.37 22.50
C GLU A 237 2.11 1.79 21.92
N ALA A 238 2.92 0.82 21.52
CA ALA A 238 4.21 1.09 20.91
C ALA A 238 4.07 1.87 19.58
N GLN A 239 3.08 1.52 18.75
CA GLN A 239 2.79 2.24 17.52
C GLN A 239 2.27 3.66 17.80
N TRP A 240 1.39 3.83 18.82
CA TRP A 240 0.88 5.13 19.21
C TRP A 240 2.01 6.10 19.62
N ARG A 241 2.95 5.64 20.44
CA ARG A 241 4.10 6.44 20.89
C ARG A 241 5.08 6.80 19.77
N GLN A 242 5.05 6.08 18.66
CA GLN A 242 5.92 6.30 17.51
C GLN A 242 5.19 7.01 16.34
N LEU A 243 3.96 7.49 16.57
CA LEU A 243 3.29 8.34 15.58
C LEU A 243 4.11 9.63 15.40
N PRO A 244 4.18 10.17 14.16
CA PRO A 244 4.80 11.46 13.92
C PRO A 244 4.12 12.57 14.73
N ASP A 245 4.87 13.50 15.25
CA ASP A 245 4.29 14.68 15.93
C ASP A 245 3.65 15.60 14.89
N TYR A 246 2.33 15.76 14.98
CA TYR A 246 1.53 16.63 14.11
C TYR A 246 1.17 17.97 14.78
N VAL A 247 1.49 18.14 16.06
CA VAL A 247 1.13 19.34 16.82
C VAL A 247 2.35 20.26 16.92
N ALA A 248 2.23 21.47 16.41
CA ALA A 248 3.27 22.47 16.59
C ALA A 248 3.46 22.79 18.08
N GLN A 249 4.70 22.87 18.53
CA GLN A 249 5.02 23.24 19.91
C GLN A 249 4.42 24.60 20.26
N GLU A 250 3.99 24.74 21.53
CA GLU A 250 3.45 25.97 22.11
C GLU A 250 2.08 26.47 21.59
N THR A 251 1.17 25.53 21.29
CA THR A 251 -0.20 25.90 20.93
C THR A 251 -1.11 25.82 22.14
N ASN A 252 -1.66 26.94 22.60
CA ASN A 252 -2.77 26.97 23.55
C ASN A 252 -4.06 26.61 22.78
N ALA A 253 -4.44 25.35 22.81
CA ALA A 253 -5.61 24.87 22.10
C ALA A 253 -6.54 24.07 23.02
N ILE A 254 -7.85 24.21 22.81
CA ILE A 254 -8.87 23.36 23.41
C ILE A 254 -9.36 22.45 22.29
N VAL A 255 -9.36 21.14 22.54
CA VAL A 255 -9.86 20.16 21.60
C VAL A 255 -11.34 19.90 21.88
N ILE A 256 -12.17 20.08 20.85
CA ILE A 256 -13.59 19.72 20.88
C ILE A 256 -13.80 18.54 19.96
N ALA A 257 -14.01 17.35 20.53
CA ALA A 257 -14.24 16.13 19.79
C ALA A 257 -15.74 15.87 19.56
N ASP A 258 -16.17 15.88 18.29
CA ASP A 258 -17.52 15.46 17.94
C ASP A 258 -17.60 13.91 17.93
N VAL A 259 -18.38 13.36 18.87
CA VAL A 259 -18.65 11.92 19.02
C VAL A 259 -20.12 11.58 18.78
N SER A 260 -20.87 12.47 18.11
CA SER A 260 -22.28 12.26 17.78
C SER A 260 -22.50 11.04 16.88
N GLY A 261 -23.76 10.55 16.84
CA GLY A 261 -24.10 9.35 16.07
C GLY A 261 -23.85 9.45 14.56
N SER A 262 -23.90 10.67 14.00
CA SER A 262 -23.58 10.93 12.59
C SER A 262 -22.09 10.71 12.24
N MET A 263 -21.21 10.75 13.25
CA MET A 263 -19.77 10.55 13.10
C MET A 263 -19.38 9.06 13.00
N ARG A 264 -20.32 8.14 13.04
CA ARG A 264 -20.02 6.69 13.01
C ARG A 264 -18.99 6.29 11.96
N GLY A 265 -18.09 5.39 12.34
CA GLY A 265 -17.02 4.87 11.47
C GLY A 265 -15.76 5.72 11.54
N LYS A 266 -15.14 5.96 10.41
CA LYS A 266 -13.86 6.68 10.30
C LYS A 266 -13.89 8.10 10.85
N PRO A 267 -14.95 8.92 10.63
CA PRO A 267 -15.04 10.24 11.24
C PRO A 267 -14.93 10.21 12.77
N LEU A 268 -15.62 9.27 13.43
CA LEU A 268 -15.54 9.10 14.88
C LEU A 268 -14.13 8.72 15.33
N ALA A 269 -13.50 7.74 14.65
CA ALA A 269 -12.14 7.34 14.96
C ALA A 269 -11.14 8.49 14.77
N THR A 270 -11.36 9.34 13.76
CA THR A 270 -10.53 10.54 13.53
C THR A 270 -10.73 11.57 14.62
N SER A 271 -11.98 11.87 14.98
CA SER A 271 -12.30 12.83 16.04
C SER A 271 -11.68 12.43 17.38
N ILE A 272 -11.90 11.16 17.79
CA ILE A 272 -11.31 10.63 19.03
C ILE A 272 -9.77 10.59 18.92
N GLY A 273 -9.23 10.12 17.80
CA GLY A 273 -7.78 10.00 17.60
C GLY A 273 -7.06 11.33 17.73
N LEU A 274 -7.59 12.39 17.13
CA LEU A 274 -7.03 13.74 17.23
C LEU A 274 -7.22 14.37 18.59
N ALA A 275 -8.30 14.01 19.31
CA ALA A 275 -8.56 14.54 20.65
C ALA A 275 -7.63 13.95 21.72
N ILE A 276 -7.19 12.71 21.54
CA ILE A 276 -6.28 12.04 22.49
C ILE A 276 -4.82 12.36 22.14
N TYR A 277 -4.55 12.61 20.88
CA TYR A 277 -3.21 12.91 20.36
C TYR A 277 -2.72 14.28 20.83
#